data_89b1358167f15c8908e63c683b52e2d9
#
_entry.id   89b1358167f15c8908e63c683b52e2d9
#
_cell.length_a   1.000
_cell.length_b   1.000
_cell.length_c   1.000
_cell.angle_alpha   90.00
_cell.angle_beta   90.00
_cell.angle_gamma   90.00
#
_symmetry.space_group_name_H-M   'P 1'
#
loop_
_entity.id
_entity.type
_entity.pdbx_description
1 polymer ?
#
loop_
_entity_poly.entity_id
_entity_poly.type
_entity_poly.pdbx_seq_one_letter_code
_entity_poly.pdbx_strand_id
1 'polypeptide(L)'
;MNSMKGKRVIITGPTSGVGKEIALQLAALGADVILGCRDTQKGEEIAAEIISRTSSSKPVVMQLDTSSQKSIRDFAREFRRKHRTLDVLINNAGGNRGTLPKVTSVDGIELTFATNVLGYFLLTQELLDVLKKRASARIINVASAYASDLDLDDLQFERRRFESFRAYAQSKACDRMLTWALARRLAGSSVTANAMTPGLITETALYRHAD
;
A
#
# COMPACT_ATOMS: atom_id res chain seq x y z
N MET A 1 -25.20 0.52 -3.14
CA MET A 1 -23.79 0.54 -2.68
C MET A 1 -23.63 1.65 -1.64
N ASN A 2 -22.85 1.41 -0.59
CA ASN A 2 -22.57 2.46 0.40
C ASN A 2 -21.74 3.57 -0.24
N SER A 3 -22.16 4.83 -0.08
CA SER A 3 -21.46 6.00 -0.58
C SER A 3 -20.15 6.21 0.18
N MET A 4 -19.08 6.59 -0.54
CA MET A 4 -17.80 7.04 0.03
C MET A 4 -17.67 8.57 0.04
N LYS A 5 -18.77 9.28 -0.23
CA LYS A 5 -18.78 10.76 -0.29
C LYS A 5 -18.25 11.37 1.02
N GLY A 6 -17.29 12.27 0.88
CA GLY A 6 -16.63 12.93 2.01
C GLY A 6 -15.60 12.07 2.77
N LYS A 7 -15.30 10.86 2.30
CA LYS A 7 -14.25 10.00 2.84
C LYS A 7 -12.94 10.24 2.11
N ARG A 8 -11.88 10.55 2.85
CA ARG A 8 -10.53 10.69 2.31
C ARG A 8 -9.80 9.36 2.37
N VAL A 9 -9.26 8.95 1.21
CA VAL A 9 -8.61 7.66 1.04
C VAL A 9 -7.22 7.84 0.45
N ILE A 10 -6.19 7.31 1.09
CA ILE A 10 -4.86 7.16 0.50
C ILE A 10 -4.74 5.74 -0.07
N ILE A 11 -4.25 5.65 -1.32
CA ILE A 11 -3.92 4.38 -1.98
C ILE A 11 -2.47 4.42 -2.40
N THR A 12 -1.67 3.44 -1.96
CA THR A 12 -0.29 3.30 -2.41
C THR A 12 -0.20 2.38 -3.63
N GLY A 13 0.66 2.69 -4.60
CA GLY A 13 0.81 1.94 -5.84
C GLY A 13 -0.44 1.94 -6.74
N PRO A 14 -1.07 3.10 -7.01
CA PRO A 14 -2.31 3.19 -7.77
C PRO A 14 -2.11 3.19 -9.31
N THR A 15 -0.88 3.04 -9.80
CA THR A 15 -0.56 3.23 -11.22
C THR A 15 -0.81 2.01 -12.09
N SER A 16 -1.16 0.87 -11.51
CA SER A 16 -1.48 -0.37 -12.26
C SER A 16 -2.24 -1.37 -11.39
N GLY A 17 -2.79 -2.41 -12.03
CA GLY A 17 -3.37 -3.58 -11.38
C GLY A 17 -4.42 -3.26 -10.31
N VAL A 18 -4.33 -3.95 -9.18
CA VAL A 18 -5.30 -3.84 -8.06
C VAL A 18 -5.44 -2.41 -7.56
N GLY A 19 -4.32 -1.71 -7.35
CA GLY A 19 -4.35 -0.34 -6.83
C GLY A 19 -5.06 0.65 -7.75
N LYS A 20 -4.89 0.51 -9.06
CA LYS A 20 -5.58 1.32 -10.06
C LYS A 20 -7.10 1.09 -10.00
N GLU A 21 -7.51 -0.18 -10.00
CA GLU A 21 -8.93 -0.53 -9.98
C GLU A 21 -9.61 -0.08 -8.68
N ILE A 22 -8.94 -0.25 -7.54
CA ILE A 22 -9.42 0.28 -6.25
C ILE A 22 -9.60 1.80 -6.32
N ALA A 23 -8.63 2.53 -6.90
CA ALA A 23 -8.71 3.99 -7.01
C ALA A 23 -9.90 4.43 -7.88
N LEU A 24 -10.13 3.77 -9.02
CA LEU A 24 -11.27 4.01 -9.91
C LEU A 24 -12.60 3.79 -9.19
N GLN A 25 -12.76 2.64 -8.54
CA GLN A 25 -14.02 2.29 -7.88
C GLN A 25 -14.33 3.19 -6.69
N LEU A 26 -13.32 3.52 -5.87
CA LEU A 26 -13.55 4.41 -4.73
C LEU A 26 -13.85 5.84 -5.16
N ALA A 27 -13.23 6.33 -6.23
CA ALA A 27 -13.55 7.61 -6.81
C ALA A 27 -14.99 7.62 -7.36
N ALA A 28 -15.41 6.56 -8.06
CA ALA A 28 -16.79 6.41 -8.55
C ALA A 28 -17.83 6.39 -7.41
N LEU A 29 -17.47 5.93 -6.22
CA LEU A 29 -18.28 5.97 -5.00
C LEU A 29 -18.24 7.34 -4.30
N GLY A 30 -17.49 8.31 -4.83
CA GLY A 30 -17.42 9.69 -4.34
C GLY A 30 -16.35 9.93 -3.27
N ALA A 31 -15.35 9.05 -3.13
CA ALA A 31 -14.22 9.27 -2.23
C ALA A 31 -13.31 10.42 -2.71
N ASP A 32 -12.71 11.15 -1.75
CA ASP A 32 -11.59 12.05 -1.96
C ASP A 32 -10.30 11.21 -2.00
N VAL A 33 -9.84 10.87 -3.22
CA VAL A 33 -8.76 9.90 -3.43
C VAL A 33 -7.41 10.59 -3.56
N ILE A 34 -6.42 10.06 -2.81
CA ILE A 34 -5.01 10.47 -2.87
C ILE A 34 -4.20 9.30 -3.40
N LEU A 35 -3.52 9.53 -4.51
CA LEU A 35 -2.71 8.56 -5.24
C LEU A 35 -1.24 8.70 -4.81
N GLY A 36 -0.78 7.82 -3.92
CA GLY A 36 0.63 7.75 -3.51
C GLY A 36 1.45 6.87 -4.46
N CYS A 37 2.32 7.46 -5.28
CA CYS A 37 3.08 6.74 -6.31
C CYS A 37 4.50 7.28 -6.50
N ARG A 38 5.43 6.41 -6.94
CA ARG A 38 6.82 6.78 -7.26
C ARG A 38 6.91 7.66 -8.50
N ASP A 39 6.15 7.31 -9.52
CA ASP A 39 6.07 7.99 -10.79
C ASP A 39 4.81 8.87 -10.78
N THR A 40 5.00 10.15 -10.51
CA THR A 40 3.89 11.11 -10.43
C THR A 40 3.29 11.40 -11.80
N GLN A 41 4.05 11.25 -12.90
CA GLN A 41 3.50 11.40 -14.25
C GLN A 41 2.47 10.31 -14.54
N LYS A 42 2.81 9.03 -14.25
CA LYS A 42 1.82 7.94 -14.32
C LYS A 42 0.66 8.14 -13.34
N GLY A 43 0.92 8.72 -12.18
CA GLY A 43 -0.13 9.12 -11.23
C GLY A 43 -1.13 10.09 -11.84
N GLU A 44 -0.67 11.12 -12.56
CA GLU A 44 -1.53 12.10 -13.25
C GLU A 44 -2.31 11.45 -14.41
N GLU A 45 -1.73 10.48 -15.12
CA GLU A 45 -2.45 9.71 -16.15
C GLU A 45 -3.63 8.94 -15.54
N ILE A 46 -3.41 8.30 -14.40
CA ILE A 46 -4.49 7.60 -13.66
C ILE A 46 -5.52 8.60 -13.12
N ALA A 47 -5.10 9.76 -12.63
CA ALA A 47 -6.02 10.79 -12.18
C ALA A 47 -6.91 11.30 -13.34
N ALA A 48 -6.34 11.48 -14.53
CA ALA A 48 -7.09 11.83 -15.73
C ALA A 48 -8.08 10.73 -16.15
N GLU A 49 -7.66 9.47 -16.11
CA GLU A 49 -8.52 8.31 -16.38
C GLU A 49 -9.69 8.24 -15.39
N ILE A 50 -9.44 8.47 -14.10
CA ILE A 50 -10.50 8.51 -13.08
C ILE A 50 -11.53 9.59 -13.41
N ILE A 51 -11.09 10.79 -13.75
CA ILE A 51 -12.01 11.90 -14.14
C ILE A 51 -12.84 11.50 -15.36
N SER A 52 -12.21 10.92 -16.38
CA SER A 52 -12.91 10.56 -17.62
C SER A 52 -13.95 9.45 -17.45
N ARG A 53 -13.73 8.55 -16.49
CA ARG A 53 -14.58 7.35 -16.25
C ARG A 53 -15.58 7.53 -15.11
N THR A 54 -15.43 8.57 -14.32
CA THR A 54 -16.28 8.82 -13.15
C THR A 54 -16.68 10.29 -13.10
N SER A 55 -17.72 10.61 -12.35
CA SER A 55 -18.10 12.02 -12.08
C SER A 55 -17.43 12.56 -10.81
N SER A 56 -16.28 12.02 -10.44
CA SER A 56 -15.56 12.39 -9.23
C SER A 56 -14.73 13.68 -9.41
N SER A 57 -14.38 14.31 -8.29
CA SER A 57 -13.34 15.34 -8.28
C SER A 57 -11.99 14.75 -8.69
N LYS A 58 -11.09 15.58 -9.23
CA LYS A 58 -9.73 15.16 -9.59
C LYS A 58 -9.01 14.58 -8.36
N PRO A 59 -8.49 13.33 -8.43
CA PRO A 59 -7.63 12.78 -7.39
C PRO A 59 -6.37 13.61 -7.18
N VAL A 60 -5.87 13.65 -5.97
CA VAL A 60 -4.59 14.31 -5.65
C VAL A 60 -3.46 13.31 -5.84
N VAL A 61 -2.49 13.64 -6.69
CA VAL A 61 -1.27 12.84 -6.87
C VAL A 61 -0.19 13.34 -5.91
N MET A 62 0.43 12.43 -5.18
CA MET A 62 1.52 12.74 -4.27
C MET A 62 2.68 11.74 -4.43
N GLN A 63 3.91 12.27 -4.42
CA GLN A 63 5.13 11.47 -4.51
C GLN A 63 5.25 10.54 -3.31
N LEU A 64 5.39 9.23 -3.57
CA LEU A 64 5.61 8.21 -2.55
C LEU A 64 6.37 7.01 -3.10
N ASP A 65 7.56 6.78 -2.60
CA ASP A 65 8.29 5.52 -2.74
C ASP A 65 8.23 4.77 -1.40
N THR A 66 7.47 3.68 -1.36
CA THR A 66 7.30 2.86 -0.15
C THR A 66 8.55 2.07 0.23
N SER A 67 9.58 2.02 -0.63
CA SER A 67 10.88 1.41 -0.32
C SER A 67 11.87 2.38 0.33
N SER A 68 11.53 3.67 0.42
CA SER A 68 12.37 4.73 0.99
C SER A 68 11.74 5.33 2.23
N GLN A 69 12.40 5.17 3.37
CA GLN A 69 11.95 5.75 4.63
C GLN A 69 11.83 7.28 4.56
N LYS A 70 12.77 7.93 3.88
CA LYS A 70 12.72 9.39 3.66
C LYS A 70 11.48 9.78 2.86
N SER A 71 11.21 9.10 1.76
CA SER A 71 10.03 9.38 0.92
C SER A 71 8.73 9.22 1.68
N ILE A 72 8.62 8.18 2.51
CA ILE A 72 7.43 7.93 3.35
C ILE A 72 7.21 9.07 4.34
N ARG A 73 8.27 9.50 5.05
CA ARG A 73 8.16 10.61 6.02
C ARG A 73 7.83 11.94 5.35
N ASP A 74 8.41 12.21 4.18
CA ASP A 74 8.14 13.42 3.40
C ASP A 74 6.68 13.44 2.93
N PHE A 75 6.18 12.33 2.40
CA PHE A 75 4.77 12.16 2.03
C PHE A 75 3.84 12.42 3.22
N ALA A 76 4.08 11.78 4.35
CA ALA A 76 3.24 11.91 5.53
C ALA A 76 3.26 13.34 6.09
N ARG A 77 4.41 14.02 6.07
CA ARG A 77 4.54 15.42 6.48
C ARG A 77 3.75 16.33 5.55
N GLU A 78 3.85 16.15 4.23
CA GLU A 78 3.10 16.92 3.26
C GLU A 78 1.59 16.67 3.36
N PHE A 79 1.20 15.41 3.54
CA PHE A 79 -0.20 15.06 3.79
C PHE A 79 -0.75 15.79 5.02
N ARG A 80 -0.07 15.73 6.16
CA ARG A 80 -0.51 16.40 7.40
C ARG A 80 -0.58 17.93 7.27
N ARG A 81 0.24 18.52 6.42
CA ARG A 81 0.19 19.96 6.13
C ARG A 81 -1.09 20.35 5.40
N LYS A 82 -1.56 19.50 4.48
CA LYS A 82 -2.73 19.77 3.64
C LYS A 82 -4.03 19.24 4.24
N HIS A 83 -3.96 18.18 5.03
CA HIS A 83 -5.11 17.43 5.52
C HIS A 83 -5.03 17.11 7.01
N ARG A 84 -6.12 17.34 7.72
CA ARG A 84 -6.20 17.16 9.18
C ARG A 84 -6.65 15.75 9.58
N THR A 85 -7.29 15.02 8.68
CA THR A 85 -7.89 13.71 8.95
C THR A 85 -7.73 12.78 7.75
N LEU A 86 -7.74 11.47 8.00
CA LEU A 86 -7.74 10.40 7.01
C LEU A 86 -8.78 9.36 7.40
N ASP A 87 -9.64 8.94 6.46
CA ASP A 87 -10.66 7.91 6.73
C ASP A 87 -10.16 6.50 6.40
N VAL A 88 -9.39 6.34 5.31
CA VAL A 88 -8.90 5.02 4.89
C VAL A 88 -7.47 5.13 4.38
N LEU A 89 -6.60 4.26 4.88
CA LEU A 89 -5.26 4.00 4.33
C LEU A 89 -5.26 2.63 3.67
N ILE A 90 -4.96 2.57 2.36
CA ILE A 90 -4.81 1.33 1.61
C ILE A 90 -3.35 1.16 1.24
N ASN A 91 -2.67 0.30 1.97
CA ASN A 91 -1.32 -0.16 1.68
C ASN A 91 -1.42 -1.26 0.61
N ASN A 92 -1.20 -0.87 -0.64
CA ASN A 92 -1.29 -1.78 -1.79
C ASN A 92 0.03 -1.86 -2.57
N ALA A 93 0.86 -0.81 -2.52
CA ALA A 93 2.14 -0.79 -3.25
C ALA A 93 2.98 -2.02 -2.91
N GLY A 94 3.40 -2.76 -3.94
CA GLY A 94 4.19 -3.97 -3.76
C GLY A 94 3.99 -4.93 -4.91
N GLY A 95 4.74 -6.03 -4.87
CA GLY A 95 4.65 -7.06 -5.89
C GLY A 95 5.76 -8.10 -5.75
N ASN A 96 5.67 -9.10 -6.62
CA ASN A 96 6.73 -10.04 -6.90
C ASN A 96 7.63 -9.47 -8.01
N ARG A 97 8.94 -9.70 -7.92
CA ARG A 97 9.91 -9.23 -8.92
C ARG A 97 10.28 -10.30 -9.95
N GLY A 98 9.51 -11.38 -10.04
CA GLY A 98 9.75 -12.48 -10.97
C GLY A 98 11.08 -13.18 -10.68
N THR A 99 11.93 -13.32 -11.70
CA THR A 99 13.24 -13.99 -11.60
C THR A 99 14.41 -13.02 -11.32
N LEU A 100 14.12 -11.74 -11.02
CA LEU A 100 15.15 -10.74 -10.80
C LEU A 100 15.99 -11.04 -9.55
N PRO A 101 17.30 -10.68 -9.58
CA PRO A 101 18.20 -10.91 -8.46
C PRO A 101 17.82 -10.09 -7.23
N LYS A 102 18.38 -10.46 -6.06
CA LYS A 102 18.31 -9.65 -4.85
C LYS A 102 18.90 -8.27 -5.12
N VAL A 103 18.13 -7.25 -4.74
CA VAL A 103 18.58 -5.86 -4.70
C VAL A 103 18.09 -5.23 -3.40
N THR A 104 18.73 -4.15 -2.99
CA THR A 104 18.38 -3.39 -1.81
C THR A 104 17.73 -2.05 -2.18
N SER A 105 16.95 -1.52 -1.26
CA SER A 105 16.44 -0.15 -1.32
C SER A 105 17.56 0.86 -1.06
N VAL A 106 17.24 2.15 -1.18
CA VAL A 106 18.17 3.25 -0.82
C VAL A 106 18.58 3.24 0.65
N ASP A 107 17.80 2.55 1.49
CA ASP A 107 18.07 2.38 2.94
C ASP A 107 18.85 1.08 3.23
N GLY A 108 19.36 0.37 2.20
CA GLY A 108 20.14 -0.87 2.35
C GLY A 108 19.34 -2.11 2.71
N ILE A 109 18.00 -2.08 2.61
CA ILE A 109 17.10 -3.15 3.00
C ILE A 109 16.67 -3.93 1.75
N GLU A 110 16.52 -5.27 1.85
CA GLU A 110 16.02 -6.07 0.72
C GLU A 110 14.72 -5.45 0.16
N LEU A 111 14.67 -5.25 -1.15
CA LEU A 111 13.70 -4.34 -1.77
C LEU A 111 12.24 -4.82 -1.62
N THR A 112 12.00 -6.15 -1.66
CA THR A 112 10.65 -6.69 -1.46
C THR A 112 10.19 -6.48 -0.02
N PHE A 113 11.06 -6.76 0.94
CA PHE A 113 10.79 -6.52 2.35
C PHE A 113 10.61 -5.03 2.65
N ALA A 114 11.50 -4.17 2.11
CA ALA A 114 11.38 -2.72 2.25
C ALA A 114 10.04 -2.19 1.74
N THR A 115 9.64 -2.62 0.53
CA THR A 115 8.44 -2.11 -0.15
C THR A 115 7.16 -2.66 0.47
N ASN A 116 7.06 -4.00 0.58
CA ASN A 116 5.81 -4.67 0.92
C ASN A 116 5.53 -4.65 2.43
N VAL A 117 6.57 -4.64 3.29
CA VAL A 117 6.44 -4.79 4.73
C VAL A 117 6.75 -3.50 5.48
N LEU A 118 8.01 -3.03 5.40
CA LEU A 118 8.43 -1.84 6.15
C LEU A 118 7.75 -0.57 5.65
N GLY A 119 7.49 -0.48 4.34
CA GLY A 119 6.74 0.62 3.75
C GLY A 119 5.32 0.73 4.32
N TYR A 120 4.61 -0.39 4.43
CA TYR A 120 3.27 -0.45 5.02
C TYR A 120 3.30 -0.07 6.50
N PHE A 121 4.26 -0.65 7.23
CA PHE A 121 4.42 -0.37 8.65
C PHE A 121 4.74 1.11 8.92
N LEU A 122 5.76 1.66 8.28
CA LEU A 122 6.20 3.03 8.52
C LEU A 122 5.14 4.04 8.09
N LEU A 123 4.54 3.89 6.89
CA LEU A 123 3.49 4.79 6.43
C LEU A 123 2.28 4.78 7.37
N THR A 124 1.92 3.60 7.88
CA THR A 124 0.84 3.47 8.86
C THR A 124 1.18 4.21 10.15
N GLN A 125 2.39 4.04 10.69
CA GLN A 125 2.82 4.74 11.92
C GLN A 125 2.80 6.26 11.72
N GLU A 126 3.31 6.75 10.60
CA GLU A 126 3.36 8.17 10.26
C GLU A 126 1.97 8.82 10.09
N LEU A 127 0.94 8.05 9.73
CA LEU A 127 -0.41 8.56 9.49
C LEU A 127 -1.42 8.20 10.60
N LEU A 128 -0.97 7.49 11.64
CA LEU A 128 -1.88 6.98 12.68
C LEU A 128 -2.59 8.09 13.45
N ASP A 129 -1.93 9.22 13.67
CA ASP A 129 -2.49 10.37 14.37
C ASP A 129 -3.67 11.00 13.62
N VAL A 130 -3.60 11.10 12.28
CA VAL A 130 -4.69 11.64 11.45
C VAL A 130 -5.82 10.64 11.23
N LEU A 131 -5.54 9.33 11.25
CA LEU A 131 -6.54 8.27 11.26
C LEU A 131 -7.36 8.29 12.57
N LYS A 132 -6.70 8.40 13.72
CA LYS A 132 -7.34 8.43 15.05
C LYS A 132 -8.27 9.62 15.27
N LYS A 133 -8.15 10.67 14.46
CA LYS A 133 -9.06 11.83 14.52
C LYS A 133 -10.44 11.58 13.90
N ARG A 134 -10.64 10.44 13.26
CA ARG A 134 -11.94 10.05 12.70
C ARG A 134 -12.70 9.15 13.67
N ALA A 135 -14.00 9.27 13.69
CA ALA A 135 -14.88 8.40 14.52
C ALA A 135 -14.85 6.95 14.02
N SER A 136 -14.49 6.72 12.76
CA SER A 136 -14.31 5.38 12.17
C SER A 136 -13.31 5.48 11.03
N ALA A 137 -12.10 4.97 11.23
CA ALA A 137 -11.07 4.90 10.20
C ALA A 137 -10.63 3.46 9.95
N ARG A 138 -10.04 3.22 8.78
CA ARG A 138 -9.63 1.88 8.36
C ARG A 138 -8.23 1.87 7.77
N ILE A 139 -7.45 0.87 8.16
CA ILE A 139 -6.19 0.51 7.54
C ILE A 139 -6.41 -0.82 6.82
N ILE A 140 -6.10 -0.87 5.54
CA ILE A 140 -6.23 -2.07 4.70
C ILE A 140 -4.85 -2.38 4.12
N ASN A 141 -4.31 -3.54 4.49
CA ASN A 141 -3.06 -4.05 3.95
C ASN A 141 -3.38 -5.11 2.90
N VAL A 142 -2.94 -4.88 1.66
CA VAL A 142 -3.12 -5.84 0.57
C VAL A 142 -2.10 -6.96 0.73
N ALA A 143 -2.56 -8.08 1.28
CA ALA A 143 -1.83 -9.32 1.47
C ALA A 143 -1.93 -10.21 0.20
N SER A 144 -1.74 -11.52 0.36
CA SER A 144 -1.83 -12.49 -0.74
C SER A 144 -2.23 -13.85 -0.21
N ALA A 145 -2.84 -14.68 -1.06
CA ALA A 145 -3.04 -16.11 -0.81
C ALA A 145 -1.70 -16.87 -0.73
N TYR A 146 -0.65 -16.37 -1.41
CA TYR A 146 0.70 -16.94 -1.41
C TYR A 146 1.54 -16.60 -0.17
N ALA A 147 0.93 -16.08 0.90
CA ALA A 147 1.62 -15.79 2.15
C ALA A 147 2.12 -17.09 2.81
N SER A 148 3.44 -17.32 2.82
CA SER A 148 4.10 -18.53 3.34
C SER A 148 5.58 -18.29 3.62
N ASP A 149 6.30 -19.35 4.02
CA ASP A 149 7.76 -19.43 4.13
C ASP A 149 8.41 -18.35 5.01
N LEU A 150 7.71 -17.90 6.05
CA LEU A 150 8.21 -16.87 6.95
C LEU A 150 9.33 -17.42 7.84
N ASP A 151 10.53 -16.87 7.66
CA ASP A 151 11.69 -17.05 8.51
C ASP A 151 12.03 -15.71 9.17
N LEU A 152 11.72 -15.61 10.47
CA LEU A 152 11.94 -14.38 11.23
C LEU A 152 13.43 -14.08 11.47
N ASP A 153 14.29 -15.10 11.40
CA ASP A 153 15.72 -14.97 11.62
C ASP A 153 16.48 -14.57 10.33
N ASP A 154 15.80 -14.58 9.17
CA ASP A 154 16.40 -14.24 7.89
C ASP A 154 15.44 -13.51 6.94
N LEU A 155 14.83 -12.43 7.43
CA LEU A 155 13.85 -11.63 6.68
C LEU A 155 14.39 -11.03 5.38
N GLN A 156 15.70 -10.82 5.31
CA GLN A 156 16.35 -10.17 4.18
C GLN A 156 17.17 -11.11 3.29
N PHE A 157 17.07 -12.43 3.49
CA PHE A 157 17.87 -13.43 2.76
C PHE A 157 19.38 -13.15 2.85
N GLU A 158 19.87 -12.99 4.06
CA GLU A 158 21.30 -12.81 4.35
C GLU A 158 22.03 -14.17 4.43
N ARG A 159 21.30 -15.22 4.81
CA ARG A 159 21.81 -16.60 5.01
C ARG A 159 21.31 -17.55 3.94
N ARG A 160 20.04 -17.45 3.56
CA ARG A 160 19.42 -18.31 2.53
C ARG A 160 19.67 -17.76 1.13
N ARG A 161 19.69 -18.66 0.14
CA ARG A 161 19.64 -18.25 -1.26
C ARG A 161 18.37 -17.41 -1.52
N PHE A 162 18.57 -16.25 -2.14
CA PHE A 162 17.46 -15.39 -2.54
C PHE A 162 16.66 -16.03 -3.68
N GLU A 163 15.35 -16.06 -3.50
CA GLU A 163 14.38 -16.40 -4.53
C GLU A 163 13.24 -15.36 -4.47
N SER A 164 12.99 -14.68 -5.58
CA SER A 164 12.07 -13.53 -5.61
C SER A 164 10.64 -13.91 -5.17
N PHE A 165 10.14 -15.08 -5.61
CA PHE A 165 8.81 -15.54 -5.19
C PHE A 165 8.75 -15.85 -3.69
N ARG A 166 9.81 -16.47 -3.14
CA ARG A 166 9.90 -16.76 -1.69
C ARG A 166 9.98 -15.46 -0.89
N ALA A 167 10.75 -14.46 -1.36
CA ALA A 167 10.79 -13.14 -0.74
C ALA A 167 9.41 -12.47 -0.73
N TYR A 168 8.67 -12.58 -1.84
CA TYR A 168 7.29 -12.09 -1.92
C TYR A 168 6.37 -12.84 -0.96
N ALA A 169 6.37 -14.18 -0.97
CA ALA A 169 5.52 -15.00 -0.12
C ALA A 169 5.76 -14.69 1.38
N GLN A 170 7.03 -14.62 1.79
CA GLN A 170 7.45 -14.22 3.12
C GLN A 170 6.95 -12.81 3.47
N SER A 171 7.10 -11.84 2.57
CA SER A 171 6.65 -10.48 2.79
C SER A 171 5.13 -10.42 3.05
N LYS A 172 4.35 -11.24 2.34
CA LYS A 172 2.90 -11.31 2.52
C LYS A 172 2.48 -12.04 3.81
N ALA A 173 3.30 -12.97 4.30
CA ALA A 173 3.14 -13.53 5.65
C ALA A 173 3.41 -12.46 6.73
N CYS A 174 4.46 -11.65 6.58
CA CYS A 174 4.71 -10.50 7.44
C CYS A 174 3.55 -9.51 7.46
N ASP A 175 2.98 -9.17 6.29
CA ASP A 175 1.83 -8.25 6.20
C ASP A 175 0.64 -8.73 7.03
N ARG A 176 0.34 -10.04 7.00
CA ARG A 176 -0.73 -10.63 7.84
C ARG A 176 -0.41 -10.50 9.32
N MET A 177 0.80 -10.89 9.73
CA MET A 177 1.21 -10.83 11.15
C MET A 177 1.21 -9.41 11.69
N LEU A 178 1.78 -8.47 10.94
CA LEU A 178 1.76 -7.04 11.30
C LEU A 178 0.35 -6.48 11.38
N THR A 179 -0.54 -6.90 10.47
CA THR A 179 -1.95 -6.49 10.51
C THR A 179 -2.64 -7.00 11.77
N TRP A 180 -2.44 -8.26 12.15
CA TRP A 180 -2.99 -8.82 13.40
C TRP A 180 -2.44 -8.13 14.64
N ALA A 181 -1.13 -7.87 14.67
CA ALA A 181 -0.50 -7.14 15.77
C ALA A 181 -1.06 -5.70 15.87
N LEU A 182 -1.21 -5.02 14.73
CA LEU A 182 -1.78 -3.67 14.67
C LEU A 182 -3.25 -3.66 15.10
N ALA A 183 -4.07 -4.63 14.65
CA ALA A 183 -5.46 -4.75 15.04
C ALA A 183 -5.61 -4.91 16.57
N ARG A 184 -4.75 -5.75 17.20
CA ARG A 184 -4.73 -5.88 18.66
C ARG A 184 -4.35 -4.57 19.38
N ARG A 185 -3.34 -3.85 18.86
CA ARG A 185 -2.89 -2.57 19.45
C ARG A 185 -3.93 -1.45 19.28
N LEU A 186 -4.81 -1.56 18.29
CA LEU A 186 -5.86 -0.59 18.01
C LEU A 186 -7.21 -0.99 18.63
N ALA A 187 -7.29 -2.13 19.33
CA ALA A 187 -8.51 -2.57 19.98
C ALA A 187 -9.05 -1.47 20.93
N GLY A 188 -10.34 -1.18 20.84
CA GLY A 188 -10.99 -0.12 21.59
C GLY A 188 -10.78 1.30 21.02
N SER A 189 -9.99 1.47 19.95
CA SER A 189 -9.87 2.75 19.24
C SER A 189 -10.88 2.88 18.09
N SER A 190 -10.94 4.07 17.49
CA SER A 190 -11.76 4.34 16.30
C SER A 190 -11.16 3.80 14.99
N VAL A 191 -9.99 3.17 15.04
CA VAL A 191 -9.27 2.69 13.86
C VAL A 191 -9.26 1.16 13.81
N THR A 192 -9.66 0.58 12.70
CA THR A 192 -9.53 -0.87 12.45
C THR A 192 -8.43 -1.16 11.44
N ALA A 193 -7.75 -2.30 11.60
CA ALA A 193 -6.74 -2.77 10.66
C ALA A 193 -7.13 -4.17 10.14
N ASN A 194 -7.12 -4.33 8.82
CA ASN A 194 -7.49 -5.57 8.15
C ASN A 194 -6.48 -5.92 7.04
N ALA A 195 -6.19 -7.20 6.88
CA ALA A 195 -5.51 -7.73 5.71
C ALA A 195 -6.56 -8.20 4.68
N MET A 196 -6.33 -7.88 3.42
CA MET A 196 -7.20 -8.26 2.31
C MET A 196 -6.38 -9.01 1.25
N THR A 197 -6.96 -10.08 0.73
CA THR A 197 -6.40 -10.82 -0.40
C THR A 197 -7.28 -10.56 -1.63
N PRO A 198 -6.72 -10.02 -2.73
CA PRO A 198 -7.53 -9.68 -3.91
C PRO A 198 -7.95 -10.89 -4.76
N GLY A 199 -7.59 -12.12 -4.35
CA GLY A 199 -7.80 -13.32 -5.15
C GLY A 199 -6.72 -13.51 -6.23
N LEU A 200 -6.94 -14.45 -7.16
CA LEU A 200 -6.07 -14.66 -8.30
C LEU A 200 -6.41 -13.62 -9.38
N ILE A 201 -5.46 -12.76 -9.68
CA ILE A 201 -5.61 -11.72 -10.72
C ILE A 201 -4.55 -11.98 -11.78
N THR A 202 -4.96 -12.45 -12.96
CA THR A 202 -4.07 -12.87 -14.05
C THR A 202 -3.52 -11.69 -14.87
N GLU A 203 -4.16 -10.52 -14.82
CA GLU A 203 -3.81 -9.35 -15.65
C GLU A 203 -3.06 -8.25 -14.87
N THR A 204 -2.22 -8.62 -13.93
CA THR A 204 -1.44 -7.62 -13.16
C THR A 204 0.04 -7.61 -13.56
N ALA A 205 0.70 -6.46 -13.30
CA ALA A 205 2.15 -6.34 -13.40
C ALA A 205 2.93 -7.32 -12.49
N LEU A 206 2.23 -8.02 -11.59
CA LEU A 206 2.80 -9.02 -10.69
C LEU A 206 3.48 -10.17 -11.44
N TYR A 207 2.98 -10.51 -12.63
CA TYR A 207 3.46 -11.64 -13.44
C TYR A 207 4.25 -11.19 -14.68
N ARG A 208 4.54 -9.90 -14.87
CA ARG A 208 5.24 -9.39 -16.07
C ARG A 208 6.66 -9.94 -16.26
N HIS A 209 7.20 -10.65 -15.29
CA HIS A 209 8.54 -11.25 -15.30
C HIS A 209 8.51 -12.71 -14.82
N ALA A 210 7.38 -13.38 -14.96
CA ALA A 210 7.17 -14.78 -14.56
C ALA A 210 7.20 -15.69 -15.80
N ASP A 211 8.21 -15.52 -16.68
CA ASP A 211 8.53 -16.45 -17.76
C ASP A 211 9.59 -17.44 -17.29
#